data_cab7a65b2649f29322657d13977a982a
#
_entry.id   cab7a65b2649f29322657d13977a982a
#
_cell.length_a   1.000
_cell.length_b   1.000
_cell.length_c   1.000
_cell.angle_alpha   90.00
_cell.angle_beta   90.00
_cell.angle_gamma   90.00
#
_symmetry.space_group_name_H-M   'P 1'
#
loop_
_entity.id
_entity.type
_entity.pdbx_description
1 polymer ?
#
loop_
_entity_poly.entity_id
_entity_poly.type
_entity_poly.pdbx_seq_one_letter_code
_entity_poly.pdbx_strand_id
1 'polypeptide(L)'
;MEATGTDIDIGKFWKTLGERATGATLVTAEGAEGWTGFLGLSASHVSAAPPVMLVSIDRKTSALSGILEKGHFAVNFLPAGETALAQAFGGKGEKLFEEGRWEPFVTGAPVFRDALGVFDCRVSQVVEEGDVSIVIGRVQGVRARGEGAPLLFFRGKFEG
;
A
#
# COMPACT_ATOMS: atom_id res chain seq x y z
N MET A 1 -23.79 5.92 14.26
CA MET A 1 -24.15 4.60 13.70
C MET A 1 -23.54 3.52 14.61
N GLU A 2 -24.34 2.61 15.04
CA GLU A 2 -23.92 1.49 15.87
C GLU A 2 -24.48 0.20 15.30
N ALA A 3 -23.71 -0.88 15.32
CA ALA A 3 -24.15 -2.18 14.85
C ALA A 3 -23.42 -3.28 15.60
N THR A 4 -24.08 -4.39 15.85
CA THR A 4 -23.53 -5.52 16.58
C THR A 4 -23.89 -6.84 15.89
N GLY A 5 -23.05 -7.87 16.09
CA GLY A 5 -23.33 -9.21 15.61
C GLY A 5 -23.56 -9.28 14.10
N THR A 6 -24.66 -9.89 13.69
CA THR A 6 -25.01 -10.06 12.28
C THR A 6 -25.50 -8.77 11.60
N ASP A 7 -25.68 -7.70 12.36
CA ASP A 7 -26.05 -6.40 11.81
C ASP A 7 -24.86 -5.67 11.18
N ILE A 8 -23.66 -6.20 11.33
CA ILE A 8 -22.46 -5.62 10.75
C ILE A 8 -22.37 -6.07 9.29
N ASP A 9 -22.70 -5.17 8.37
CA ASP A 9 -22.51 -5.42 6.94
C ASP A 9 -21.25 -4.72 6.41
N ILE A 10 -20.94 -4.96 5.15
CA ILE A 10 -19.74 -4.39 4.49
C ILE A 10 -19.75 -2.86 4.59
N GLY A 11 -20.88 -2.23 4.34
CA GLY A 11 -21.00 -0.77 4.38
C GLY A 11 -20.69 -0.20 5.75
N LYS A 12 -21.22 -0.81 6.79
CA LYS A 12 -20.97 -0.38 8.17
C LYS A 12 -19.52 -0.60 8.60
N PHE A 13 -18.94 -1.69 8.14
CA PHE A 13 -17.52 -1.97 8.37
C PHE A 13 -16.64 -0.84 7.80
N TRP A 14 -16.76 -0.55 6.51
CA TRP A 14 -15.94 0.47 5.86
C TRP A 14 -16.21 1.88 6.40
N LYS A 15 -17.46 2.18 6.72
CA LYS A 15 -17.83 3.48 7.30
C LYS A 15 -17.16 3.69 8.66
N THR A 16 -17.11 2.65 9.48
CA THR A 16 -16.44 2.72 10.78
C THR A 16 -14.92 2.85 10.62
N LEU A 17 -14.34 2.07 9.74
CA LEU A 17 -12.90 2.14 9.47
C LEU A 17 -12.51 3.52 8.92
N GLY A 18 -13.38 4.14 8.15
CA GLY A 18 -13.17 5.47 7.58
C GLY A 18 -13.06 6.59 8.61
N GLU A 19 -13.47 6.34 9.87
CA GLU A 19 -13.35 7.34 10.95
C GLU A 19 -11.91 7.50 11.47
N ARG A 20 -11.00 6.69 10.98
CA ARG A 20 -9.56 6.83 11.28
C ARG A 20 -8.85 7.41 10.06
N ALA A 21 -8.23 8.57 10.22
CA ALA A 21 -7.39 9.12 9.17
C ALA A 21 -6.16 8.23 8.98
N THR A 22 -5.81 7.97 7.72
CA THR A 22 -4.59 7.24 7.38
C THR A 22 -3.78 8.03 6.35
N GLY A 23 -2.48 7.85 6.36
CA GLY A 23 -1.65 8.33 5.28
C GLY A 23 -1.95 7.55 4.00
N ALA A 24 -2.03 8.24 2.88
CA ALA A 24 -2.20 7.58 1.59
C ALA A 24 -0.94 6.79 1.26
N THR A 25 -1.11 5.52 0.95
CA THR A 25 -0.01 4.57 0.77
C THR A 25 -0.17 3.83 -0.56
N LEU A 26 0.90 3.78 -1.34
CA LEU A 26 0.95 2.95 -2.53
C LEU A 26 1.82 1.72 -2.26
N VAL A 27 1.31 0.56 -2.62
CA VAL A 27 2.07 -0.69 -2.61
C VAL A 27 2.47 -0.99 -4.04
N THR A 28 3.76 -1.22 -4.26
CA THR A 28 4.33 -1.36 -5.59
C THR A 28 5.17 -2.62 -5.68
N ALA A 29 5.26 -3.19 -6.86
CA ALA A 29 5.93 -4.46 -7.07
C ALA A 29 6.35 -4.63 -8.53
N GLU A 30 7.15 -5.66 -8.78
CA GLU A 30 7.39 -6.16 -10.11
C GLU A 30 6.32 -7.18 -10.47
N GLY A 31 5.72 -7.04 -11.64
CA GLY A 31 4.79 -8.01 -12.20
C GLY A 31 5.39 -8.72 -13.41
N ALA A 32 4.63 -9.63 -14.00
CA ALA A 32 5.04 -10.36 -15.19
C ALA A 32 5.25 -9.43 -16.40
N GLU A 33 4.52 -8.32 -16.45
CA GLU A 33 4.55 -7.37 -17.56
C GLU A 33 5.17 -6.02 -17.18
N GLY A 34 5.98 -6.00 -16.14
CA GLY A 34 6.62 -4.79 -15.65
C GLY A 34 6.12 -4.37 -14.28
N TRP A 35 6.38 -3.12 -13.93
CA TRP A 35 5.99 -2.59 -12.62
C TRP A 35 4.47 -2.55 -12.47
N THR A 36 4.01 -2.87 -11.27
CA THR A 36 2.59 -2.89 -10.90
C THR A 36 2.42 -2.32 -9.50
N GLY A 37 1.20 -1.95 -9.15
CA GLY A 37 0.93 -1.40 -7.84
C GLY A 37 -0.54 -1.10 -7.63
N PHE A 38 -0.85 -0.70 -6.40
CA PHE A 38 -2.21 -0.34 -6.02
C PHE A 38 -2.21 0.60 -4.82
N LEU A 39 -3.33 1.28 -4.60
CA LEU A 39 -3.56 2.08 -3.40
C LEU A 39 -3.82 1.12 -2.24
N GLY A 40 -2.86 0.98 -1.34
CA GLY A 40 -2.89 -0.01 -0.27
C GLY A 40 -2.99 0.63 1.11
N LEU A 41 -4.21 1.00 1.51
CA LEU A 41 -4.43 1.70 2.78
C LEU A 41 -4.33 0.79 4.01
N SER A 42 -4.11 -0.51 3.82
CA SER A 42 -3.99 -1.51 4.89
C SER A 42 -2.56 -1.94 5.18
N ALA A 43 -1.58 -1.12 4.84
CA ALA A 43 -0.19 -1.39 5.18
C ALA A 43 0.08 -1.00 6.63
N SER A 44 0.82 -1.83 7.34
CA SER A 44 1.14 -1.60 8.75
C SER A 44 2.49 -2.23 9.11
N HIS A 45 3.13 -1.67 10.15
CA HIS A 45 4.28 -2.32 10.75
C HIS A 45 3.86 -3.54 11.59
N VAL A 46 4.74 -4.51 11.68
CA VAL A 46 4.55 -5.69 12.55
C VAL A 46 5.56 -5.67 13.69
N SER A 47 6.83 -5.51 13.34
CA SER A 47 7.95 -5.58 14.29
C SER A 47 9.08 -4.68 13.80
N ALA A 48 9.84 -4.13 14.76
CA ALA A 48 11.04 -3.35 14.44
C ALA A 48 12.32 -4.20 14.56
N ALA A 49 12.31 -5.22 15.38
CA ALA A 49 13.47 -6.09 15.61
C ALA A 49 13.04 -7.56 15.65
N PRO A 50 13.02 -8.25 14.52
CA PRO A 50 13.44 -7.83 13.17
C PRO A 50 12.44 -6.87 12.52
N PRO A 51 12.85 -6.09 11.53
CA PRO A 51 11.96 -5.17 10.85
C PRO A 51 11.02 -5.90 9.90
N VAL A 52 9.73 -5.83 10.18
CA VAL A 52 8.69 -6.55 9.45
C VAL A 52 7.49 -5.65 9.23
N MET A 53 6.98 -5.65 8.01
CA MET A 53 5.76 -4.97 7.59
C MET A 53 4.74 -5.97 7.11
N LEU A 54 3.47 -5.58 7.08
CA LEU A 54 2.41 -6.36 6.42
C LEU A 54 1.55 -5.47 5.54
N VAL A 55 0.92 -6.08 4.55
CA VAL A 55 -0.10 -5.45 3.73
C VAL A 55 -1.23 -6.46 3.55
N SER A 56 -2.47 -6.02 3.80
CA SER A 56 -3.65 -6.82 3.50
C SER A 56 -4.09 -6.52 2.07
N ILE A 57 -4.12 -7.54 1.22
CA ILE A 57 -4.38 -7.38 -0.22
C ILE A 57 -5.59 -8.21 -0.60
N ASP A 58 -6.61 -7.56 -1.19
CA ASP A 58 -7.74 -8.27 -1.76
C ASP A 58 -7.23 -9.20 -2.86
N ARG A 59 -7.70 -10.47 -2.85
CA ARG A 59 -7.24 -11.46 -3.83
C ARG A 59 -7.59 -11.11 -5.29
N LYS A 60 -8.48 -10.16 -5.51
CA LYS A 60 -8.80 -9.64 -6.85
C LYS A 60 -7.82 -8.57 -7.33
N THR A 61 -6.92 -8.11 -6.46
CA THR A 61 -5.92 -7.09 -6.81
C THR A 61 -4.93 -7.67 -7.80
N SER A 62 -4.79 -7.04 -8.96
CA SER A 62 -3.94 -7.55 -10.04
C SER A 62 -2.46 -7.63 -9.67
N ALA A 63 -2.00 -6.74 -8.79
CA ALA A 63 -0.59 -6.73 -8.36
C ALA A 63 -0.21 -7.91 -7.45
N LEU A 64 -1.20 -8.59 -6.85
CA LEU A 64 -0.93 -9.68 -5.90
C LEU A 64 -0.11 -10.81 -6.52
N SER A 65 -0.45 -11.21 -7.74
CA SER A 65 0.27 -12.31 -8.41
C SER A 65 1.76 -12.00 -8.57
N GLY A 66 2.10 -10.77 -8.94
CA GLY A 66 3.50 -10.35 -9.07
C GLY A 66 4.23 -10.36 -7.74
N ILE A 67 3.57 -9.89 -6.68
CA ILE A 67 4.13 -9.89 -5.33
C ILE A 67 4.43 -11.32 -4.88
N LEU A 68 3.52 -12.25 -5.09
CA LEU A 68 3.70 -13.64 -4.68
C LEU A 68 4.74 -14.36 -5.54
N GLU A 69 4.74 -14.09 -6.85
CA GLU A 69 5.67 -14.73 -7.78
C GLU A 69 7.11 -14.21 -7.60
N LYS A 70 7.28 -12.90 -7.55
CA LYS A 70 8.61 -12.28 -7.40
C LYS A 70 9.10 -12.26 -5.96
N GLY A 71 8.18 -12.31 -5.00
CA GLY A 71 8.51 -12.39 -3.59
C GLY A 71 8.95 -11.09 -2.94
N HIS A 72 8.56 -9.94 -3.48
CA HIS A 72 8.90 -8.65 -2.88
C HIS A 72 7.88 -7.57 -3.22
N PHE A 73 7.86 -6.52 -2.41
CA PHE A 73 6.99 -5.35 -2.60
C PHE A 73 7.57 -4.14 -1.86
N ALA A 74 7.14 -2.96 -2.26
CA ALA A 74 7.49 -1.73 -1.54
C ALA A 74 6.23 -1.00 -1.09
N VAL A 75 6.36 -0.30 0.03
CA VAL A 75 5.30 0.52 0.62
C VAL A 75 5.77 1.97 0.53
N ASN A 76 4.98 2.83 -0.12
CA ASN A 76 5.34 4.22 -0.36
C ASN A 76 4.33 5.14 0.30
N PHE A 77 4.78 6.02 1.19
CA PHE A 77 3.91 7.01 1.84
C PHE A 77 3.88 8.29 1.02
N LEU A 78 2.70 8.69 0.55
CA LEU A 78 2.56 9.81 -0.37
C LEU A 78 2.57 11.16 0.34
N PRO A 79 3.27 12.14 -0.24
CA PRO A 79 3.21 13.52 0.24
C PRO A 79 1.92 14.22 -0.20
N ALA A 80 1.61 15.32 0.47
CA ALA A 80 0.56 16.23 0.03
C ALA A 80 0.79 16.65 -1.41
N GLY A 81 -0.28 16.90 -2.15
CA GLY A 81 -0.24 17.25 -3.57
C GLY A 81 -0.32 16.08 -4.52
N GLU A 82 -0.30 14.83 -4.02
CA GLU A 82 -0.31 13.63 -4.86
C GLU A 82 -1.68 12.93 -4.91
N THR A 83 -2.75 13.69 -4.77
CA THR A 83 -4.12 13.13 -4.88
C THR A 83 -4.35 12.44 -6.21
N ALA A 84 -3.91 13.04 -7.31
CA ALA A 84 -4.09 12.46 -8.64
C ALA A 84 -3.36 11.11 -8.77
N LEU A 85 -2.16 11.01 -8.22
CA LEU A 85 -1.39 9.76 -8.22
C LEU A 85 -2.10 8.69 -7.38
N ALA A 86 -2.57 9.05 -6.19
CA ALA A 86 -3.31 8.13 -5.32
C ALA A 86 -4.58 7.63 -6.01
N GLN A 87 -5.32 8.50 -6.65
CA GLN A 87 -6.54 8.13 -7.38
C GLN A 87 -6.23 7.21 -8.56
N ALA A 88 -5.14 7.46 -9.29
CA ALA A 88 -4.73 6.62 -10.41
C ALA A 88 -4.43 5.19 -9.93
N PHE A 89 -3.71 5.04 -8.82
CA PHE A 89 -3.42 3.72 -8.25
C PHE A 89 -4.64 3.07 -7.60
N GLY A 90 -5.64 3.83 -7.21
CA GLY A 90 -6.89 3.34 -6.64
C GLY A 90 -7.90 2.91 -7.68
N GLY A 91 -7.71 3.27 -8.94
CA GLY A 91 -8.59 2.94 -10.05
C GLY A 91 -7.96 1.92 -10.99
N LYS A 92 -8.54 1.87 -12.19
CA LYS A 92 -8.01 1.04 -13.29
C LYS A 92 -7.21 1.89 -14.28
N GLY A 93 -6.48 2.87 -13.76
CA GLY A 93 -5.69 3.79 -14.57
C GLY A 93 -4.54 3.09 -15.27
N GLU A 94 -4.21 3.54 -16.47
CA GLU A 94 -3.25 2.87 -17.35
C GLU A 94 -1.81 3.33 -17.18
N LYS A 95 -1.56 4.53 -16.67
CA LYS A 95 -0.20 5.06 -16.52
C LYS A 95 0.11 5.36 -15.08
N LEU A 96 0.45 4.32 -14.35
CA LEU A 96 0.76 4.44 -12.93
C LEU A 96 2.21 4.92 -12.71
N PHE A 97 3.12 4.48 -13.58
CA PHE A 97 4.56 4.70 -13.39
C PHE A 97 5.09 5.69 -14.44
N GLU A 98 4.84 6.97 -14.18
CA GLU A 98 5.33 8.05 -15.02
C GLU A 98 6.86 8.12 -14.97
N GLU A 99 7.49 8.21 -16.14
CA GLU A 99 8.94 8.24 -16.26
C GLU A 99 9.57 9.35 -15.42
N GLY A 100 10.66 9.03 -14.73
CA GLY A 100 11.40 9.97 -13.92
C GLY A 100 10.88 10.13 -12.50
N ARG A 101 9.71 9.59 -12.19
CA ARG A 101 9.11 9.68 -10.84
C ARG A 101 9.34 8.44 -9.98
N TRP A 102 9.83 7.36 -10.59
CA TRP A 102 10.00 6.05 -9.95
C TRP A 102 11.39 5.50 -10.21
N GLU A 103 11.86 4.69 -9.30
CA GLU A 103 13.14 3.99 -9.43
C GLU A 103 13.09 2.65 -8.71
N PRO A 104 13.84 1.63 -9.14
CA PRO A 104 13.97 0.40 -8.38
C PRO A 104 14.76 0.67 -7.10
N PHE A 105 14.42 -0.05 -6.02
CA PHE A 105 15.16 0.05 -4.77
C PHE A 105 15.88 -1.26 -4.47
N VAL A 106 16.01 -1.65 -3.22
CA VAL A 106 16.88 -2.77 -2.80
C VAL A 106 16.45 -4.11 -3.40
N THR A 107 15.15 -4.41 -3.40
CA THR A 107 14.64 -5.67 -3.96
C THR A 107 14.40 -5.63 -5.46
N GLY A 108 14.39 -4.45 -6.04
CA GLY A 108 13.97 -4.24 -7.43
C GLY A 108 12.54 -3.71 -7.55
N ALA A 109 11.76 -3.74 -6.47
CA ALA A 109 10.43 -3.13 -6.48
C ALA A 109 10.55 -1.62 -6.73
N PRO A 110 9.66 -1.03 -7.54
CA PRO A 110 9.72 0.39 -7.80
C PRO A 110 9.30 1.20 -6.58
N VAL A 111 10.00 2.29 -6.32
CA VAL A 111 9.65 3.22 -5.24
C VAL A 111 9.47 4.62 -5.82
N PHE A 112 8.54 5.37 -5.22
CA PHE A 112 8.25 6.72 -5.63
C PHE A 112 9.36 7.66 -5.12
N ARG A 113 9.99 8.41 -6.03
CA ARG A 113 11.14 9.25 -5.68
C ARG A 113 10.81 10.31 -4.64
N ASP A 114 9.59 10.86 -4.69
CA ASP A 114 9.16 11.93 -3.78
C ASP A 114 8.40 11.42 -2.56
N ALA A 115 8.35 10.11 -2.32
CA ALA A 115 7.68 9.55 -1.16
C ALA A 115 8.24 10.13 0.14
N LEU A 116 7.36 10.35 1.12
CA LEU A 116 7.79 10.75 2.48
C LEU A 116 8.57 9.65 3.15
N GLY A 117 8.18 8.41 2.92
CA GLY A 117 8.84 7.23 3.46
C GLY A 117 8.62 6.04 2.56
N VAL A 118 9.58 5.13 2.57
CA VAL A 118 9.54 3.89 1.79
C VAL A 118 10.01 2.74 2.68
N PHE A 119 9.28 1.64 2.61
CA PHE A 119 9.73 0.34 3.12
C PHE A 119 9.78 -0.63 1.94
N ASP A 120 10.96 -1.17 1.66
CA ASP A 120 11.15 -2.17 0.61
C ASP A 120 11.30 -3.54 1.27
N CYS A 121 10.46 -4.50 0.90
CA CYS A 121 10.27 -5.73 1.65
C CYS A 121 10.40 -6.97 0.78
N ARG A 122 10.94 -8.03 1.38
CA ARG A 122 10.91 -9.38 0.81
C ARG A 122 9.84 -10.19 1.53
N VAL A 123 8.96 -10.83 0.77
CA VAL A 123 7.87 -11.65 1.34
C VAL A 123 8.45 -12.77 2.18
N SER A 124 8.00 -12.88 3.42
CA SER A 124 8.41 -13.92 4.34
C SER A 124 7.27 -14.89 4.68
N GLN A 125 6.02 -14.44 4.60
CA GLN A 125 4.86 -15.24 4.97
C GLN A 125 3.62 -14.66 4.31
N VAL A 126 2.66 -15.53 3.99
CA VAL A 126 1.34 -15.13 3.50
C VAL A 126 0.28 -15.84 4.33
N VAL A 127 -0.68 -15.08 4.83
CA VAL A 127 -1.80 -15.61 5.61
C VAL A 127 -3.10 -15.29 4.88
N GLU A 128 -3.90 -16.30 4.62
CA GLU A 128 -5.19 -16.13 3.97
C GLU A 128 -6.28 -15.91 5.02
N GLU A 129 -7.07 -14.86 4.86
CA GLU A 129 -8.21 -14.57 5.75
C GLU A 129 -9.35 -13.94 4.94
N GLY A 130 -10.51 -14.58 4.94
CA GLY A 130 -11.64 -14.11 4.12
C GLY A 130 -11.23 -14.01 2.65
N ASP A 131 -11.50 -12.86 2.03
CA ASP A 131 -11.16 -12.58 0.64
C ASP A 131 -9.80 -11.91 0.46
N VAL A 132 -8.96 -11.98 1.49
CA VAL A 132 -7.73 -11.21 1.59
C VAL A 132 -6.53 -12.11 1.80
N SER A 133 -5.42 -11.76 1.15
CA SER A 133 -4.10 -12.31 1.45
C SER A 133 -3.35 -11.27 2.29
N ILE A 134 -2.96 -11.66 3.49
CA ILE A 134 -2.10 -10.82 4.35
C ILE A 134 -0.66 -11.17 4.02
N VAL A 135 0.03 -10.26 3.33
CA VAL A 135 1.40 -10.48 2.90
C VAL A 135 2.34 -9.83 3.91
N ILE A 136 3.16 -10.66 4.54
CA ILE A 136 4.12 -10.24 5.56
C ILE A 136 5.50 -10.22 4.92
N GLY A 137 6.24 -9.13 5.09
CA GLY A 137 7.55 -8.97 4.48
C GLY A 137 8.61 -8.50 5.44
N ARG A 138 9.81 -9.07 5.29
CA ARG A 138 11.00 -8.62 5.99
C ARG A 138 11.55 -7.38 5.28
N VAL A 139 11.73 -6.31 6.01
CA VAL A 139 12.23 -5.04 5.45
C VAL A 139 13.68 -5.19 5.02
N GLN A 140 13.96 -4.84 3.76
CA GLN A 140 15.29 -4.90 3.15
C GLN A 140 15.90 -3.51 2.97
N GLY A 141 15.08 -2.48 2.89
CA GLY A 141 15.55 -1.12 2.73
C GLY A 141 14.50 -0.13 3.22
N VAL A 142 14.96 1.01 3.70
CA VAL A 142 14.10 2.10 4.16
C VAL A 142 14.64 3.42 3.66
N ARG A 143 13.74 4.38 3.49
CA ARG A 143 14.09 5.76 3.17
C ARG A 143 13.06 6.67 3.81
N ALA A 144 13.50 7.72 4.49
CA ALA A 144 12.64 8.72 5.07
C ALA A 144 13.10 10.09 4.61
N ARG A 145 12.16 10.90 4.12
CA ARG A 145 12.47 12.24 3.61
C ARG A 145 12.74 13.24 4.72
N GLY A 146 12.05 13.10 5.84
CA GLY A 146 12.25 13.94 7.01
C GLY A 146 11.63 15.33 6.93
N GLU A 147 10.89 15.64 5.85
CA GLU A 147 10.22 16.92 5.65
C GLU A 147 8.98 16.72 4.76
N GLY A 148 8.13 17.75 4.70
CA GLY A 148 6.92 17.74 3.90
C GLY A 148 5.70 17.30 4.70
N ALA A 149 4.53 17.47 4.10
CA ALA A 149 3.25 17.12 4.69
C ALA A 149 2.68 15.87 4.02
N PRO A 150 1.89 15.07 4.75
CA PRO A 150 1.32 13.84 4.19
C PRO A 150 0.07 14.11 3.37
N LEU A 151 -0.21 13.20 2.42
CA LEU A 151 -1.53 13.06 1.84
C LEU A 151 -2.34 12.14 2.75
N LEU A 152 -3.48 12.62 3.25
CA LEU A 152 -4.33 11.86 4.16
C LEU A 152 -5.55 11.31 3.43
N PHE A 153 -6.03 10.18 3.93
CA PHE A 153 -7.29 9.59 3.51
C PHE A 153 -8.20 9.48 4.73
N PHE A 154 -9.37 10.13 4.67
CA PHE A 154 -10.30 10.18 5.78
C PHE A 154 -11.74 10.26 5.26
N ARG A 155 -12.61 9.40 5.80
CA ARG A 155 -14.02 9.33 5.39
C ARG A 155 -14.21 9.24 3.88
N GLY A 156 -13.36 8.44 3.22
CA GLY A 156 -13.43 8.23 1.78
C GLY A 156 -12.87 9.34 0.91
N LYS A 157 -12.18 10.31 1.50
CA LYS A 157 -11.65 11.48 0.77
C LYS A 157 -10.16 11.67 1.04
N PHE A 158 -9.45 12.15 0.01
CA PHE A 158 -8.06 12.56 0.16
C PHE A 158 -8.01 14.01 0.63
N GLU A 159 -7.08 14.30 1.53
CA GLU A 159 -6.80 15.63 2.08
C GLU A 159 -5.29 15.88 2.13
N GLY A 160 -4.88 17.01 1.58
CA GLY A 160 -3.46 17.38 1.55
C GLY A 160 -2.86 17.65 0.18
#